data_648a582eb31e9840f30ffc8abdf8946b
#
_entry.id   648a582eb31e9840f30ffc8abdf8946b
#
_cell.length_a   1.000
_cell.length_b   1.000
_cell.length_c   1.000
_cell.angle_alpha   90.00
_cell.angle_beta   90.00
_cell.angle_gamma   90.00
#
_symmetry.space_group_name_H-M   'P 1'
#
loop_
_entity.id
_entity.type
_entity.pdbx_description
1 polymer ?
#
loop_
_entity_poly.entity_id
_entity_poly.type
_entity_poly.pdbx_seq_one_letter_code
_entity_poly.pdbx_strand_id
1 'polypeptide(L)'
;MELGPTSYVILGLLGLGPHSGYDIKQLADMSTRHFWATSYGQIYPELRRMTQAGLIKPEDASKGTRQRTIYHLTAKGRQTLHAWVADGTVQPVEIRDEMLLKLFFADAMSSKETVKHLGAMRRRHQEVANALLEHEPMVSTQPHRMKHEVMKFGIAFHDWSADWFGKLAKDLESGKETRK
;
A
#
# COMPACT_ATOMS: atom_id res chain seq x y z
N MET A 1 -2.92 -12.87 21.95
CA MET A 1 -3.64 -12.56 20.71
C MET A 1 -2.60 -12.26 19.66
N GLU A 2 -2.55 -13.02 18.61
CA GLU A 2 -1.66 -12.75 17.47
C GLU A 2 -2.26 -11.62 16.63
N LEU A 3 -1.45 -10.60 16.34
CA LEU A 3 -1.83 -9.45 15.53
C LEU A 3 -1.35 -9.65 14.11
N GLY A 4 -2.27 -9.52 13.15
CA GLY A 4 -1.92 -9.50 11.73
C GLY A 4 -1.56 -8.11 11.22
N PRO A 5 -1.06 -7.99 9.98
CA PRO A 5 -0.67 -6.72 9.39
C PRO A 5 -1.77 -5.64 9.40
N THR A 6 -3.05 -6.02 9.21
CA THR A 6 -4.18 -5.08 9.30
C THR A 6 -4.28 -4.41 10.67
N SER A 7 -3.95 -5.13 11.75
CA SER A 7 -3.88 -4.55 13.10
C SER A 7 -2.85 -3.42 13.17
N TYR A 8 -1.67 -3.65 12.61
CA TYR A 8 -0.58 -2.66 12.63
C TYR A 8 -0.86 -1.46 11.72
N VAL A 9 -1.56 -1.65 10.60
CA VAL A 9 -2.09 -0.52 9.80
C VAL A 9 -3.02 0.33 10.64
N ILE A 10 -3.98 -0.28 11.36
CA ILE A 10 -4.92 0.44 12.21
C ILE A 10 -4.18 1.17 13.36
N LEU A 11 -3.27 0.49 14.08
CA LEU A 11 -2.49 1.11 15.15
C LEU A 11 -1.66 2.28 14.64
N GLY A 12 -1.00 2.12 13.49
CA GLY A 12 -0.19 3.17 12.87
C GLY A 12 -1.00 4.39 12.47
N LEU A 13 -2.19 4.20 11.87
CA LEU A 13 -3.07 5.30 11.50
C LEU A 13 -3.67 6.00 12.71
N LEU A 14 -4.06 5.25 13.75
CA LEU A 14 -4.52 5.83 15.04
C LEU A 14 -3.39 6.52 15.81
N GLY A 15 -2.13 6.20 15.53
CA GLY A 15 -0.97 6.93 16.04
C GLY A 15 -0.87 8.36 15.51
N LEU A 16 -1.54 8.69 14.39
CA LEU A 16 -1.62 10.03 13.80
C LEU A 16 -2.72 10.89 14.40
N GLY A 17 -3.66 10.29 15.11
CA GLY A 17 -4.79 10.92 15.75
C GLY A 17 -6.00 9.98 15.82
N PRO A 18 -7.07 10.42 16.50
CA PRO A 18 -8.31 9.66 16.58
C PRO A 18 -9.05 9.62 15.25
N HIS A 19 -9.56 8.44 14.86
CA HIS A 19 -10.25 8.24 13.58
C HIS A 19 -11.43 7.27 13.72
N SER A 20 -12.46 7.45 12.89
CA SER A 20 -13.50 6.42 12.72
C SER A 20 -13.00 5.29 11.81
N GLY A 21 -13.69 4.16 11.80
CA GLY A 21 -13.37 3.05 10.89
C GLY A 21 -13.42 3.46 9.41
N TYR A 22 -14.29 4.40 9.06
CA TYR A 22 -14.34 4.99 7.72
C TYR A 22 -13.09 5.83 7.42
N ASP A 23 -12.69 6.71 8.36
CA ASP A 23 -11.50 7.55 8.18
C ASP A 23 -10.23 6.69 8.06
N ILE A 24 -10.11 5.62 8.86
CA ILE A 24 -9.00 4.65 8.78
C ILE A 24 -8.92 4.04 7.38
N LYS A 25 -10.07 3.64 6.79
CA LYS A 25 -10.08 3.09 5.43
C LYS A 25 -9.65 4.13 4.40
N GLN A 26 -10.15 5.37 4.49
CA GLN A 26 -9.76 6.44 3.58
C GLN A 26 -8.25 6.75 3.67
N LEU A 27 -7.73 6.84 4.90
CA LEU A 27 -6.29 7.06 5.13
C LEU A 27 -5.43 5.90 4.60
N ALA A 28 -5.86 4.65 4.81
CA ALA A 28 -5.17 3.48 4.25
C ALA A 28 -5.16 3.51 2.72
N ASP A 29 -6.28 3.91 2.08
CA ASP A 29 -6.36 4.02 0.62
C ASP A 29 -5.47 5.12 0.03
N MET A 30 -5.25 6.20 0.78
CA MET A 30 -4.36 7.29 0.36
C MET A 30 -2.87 7.05 0.71
N SER A 31 -2.56 6.02 1.49
CA SER A 31 -1.19 5.78 1.98
C SER A 31 -0.68 4.37 1.73
N THR A 32 -1.09 3.40 2.54
CA THR A 32 -0.52 2.03 2.51
C THR A 32 -1.02 1.17 1.36
N ARG A 33 -2.09 1.54 0.69
CA ARG A 33 -2.75 0.77 -0.38
C ARG A 33 -1.80 0.24 -1.45
N HIS A 34 -0.76 0.98 -1.78
CA HIS A 34 0.17 0.62 -2.86
C HIS A 34 1.04 -0.59 -2.53
N PHE A 35 1.22 -0.91 -1.24
CA PHE A 35 2.00 -2.06 -0.77
C PHE A 35 1.24 -2.91 0.25
N TRP A 36 0.20 -2.36 0.90
CA TRP A 36 -0.65 -3.06 1.86
C TRP A 36 -2.11 -2.58 1.77
N ALA A 37 -2.88 -3.18 0.90
CA ALA A 37 -4.30 -2.87 0.75
C ALA A 37 -5.13 -3.50 1.90
N THR A 38 -6.08 -2.75 2.45
CA THR A 38 -7.03 -3.21 3.46
C THR A 38 -8.46 -2.92 3.03
N SER A 39 -9.39 -3.82 3.36
CA SER A 39 -10.82 -3.69 3.05
C SER A 39 -11.64 -3.31 4.29
N TYR A 40 -12.84 -2.78 4.09
CA TYR A 40 -13.80 -2.58 5.19
C TYR A 40 -14.10 -3.89 5.94
N GLY A 41 -14.20 -5.00 5.20
CA GLY A 41 -14.41 -6.33 5.78
C GLY A 41 -13.29 -6.80 6.70
N GLN A 42 -12.08 -6.28 6.55
CA GLN A 42 -10.94 -6.54 7.43
C GLN A 42 -10.89 -5.52 8.59
N ILE A 43 -11.14 -4.24 8.32
CA ILE A 43 -10.98 -3.15 9.32
C ILE A 43 -12.01 -3.30 10.44
N TYR A 44 -13.29 -3.45 10.15
CA TYR A 44 -14.32 -3.42 11.21
C TYR A 44 -14.26 -4.60 12.19
N PRO A 45 -14.08 -5.86 11.75
CA PRO A 45 -13.84 -6.96 12.69
C PRO A 45 -12.60 -6.75 13.54
N GLU A 46 -11.54 -6.20 12.94
CA GLU A 46 -10.28 -5.95 13.62
C GLU A 46 -10.40 -4.86 14.69
N LEU A 47 -11.11 -3.75 14.41
CA LEU A 47 -11.42 -2.71 15.40
C LEU A 47 -12.13 -3.30 16.63
N ARG A 48 -13.10 -4.19 16.45
CA ARG A 48 -13.78 -4.88 17.57
C ARG A 48 -12.80 -5.72 18.38
N ARG A 49 -11.97 -6.52 17.70
CA ARG A 49 -10.98 -7.40 18.33
C ARG A 49 -9.93 -6.60 19.12
N MET A 50 -9.45 -5.51 18.56
CA MET A 50 -8.47 -4.62 19.19
C MET A 50 -9.04 -3.86 20.37
N THR A 51 -10.33 -3.48 20.31
CA THR A 51 -11.05 -2.87 21.45
C THR A 51 -11.14 -3.86 22.61
N GLN A 52 -11.53 -5.11 22.36
CA GLN A 52 -11.58 -6.16 23.38
C GLN A 52 -10.20 -6.45 24.01
N ALA A 53 -9.14 -6.35 23.21
CA ALA A 53 -7.76 -6.50 23.67
C ALA A 53 -7.19 -5.27 24.41
N GLY A 54 -7.95 -4.17 24.49
CA GLY A 54 -7.54 -2.92 25.13
C GLY A 54 -6.42 -2.16 24.39
N LEU A 55 -6.21 -2.44 23.10
CA LEU A 55 -5.23 -1.75 22.27
C LEU A 55 -5.73 -0.40 21.76
N ILE A 56 -7.04 -0.30 21.58
CA ILE A 56 -7.76 0.92 21.19
C ILE A 56 -8.98 1.11 22.08
N LYS A 57 -9.45 2.35 22.19
CA LYS A 57 -10.65 2.73 22.95
C LYS A 57 -11.66 3.39 22.02
N PRO A 58 -12.90 2.90 21.93
CA PRO A 58 -13.97 3.56 21.20
C PRO A 58 -14.53 4.74 22.02
N GLU A 59 -14.92 5.78 21.30
CA GLU A 59 -15.66 6.92 21.80
C GLU A 59 -16.85 7.19 20.90
N ASP A 60 -18.04 7.34 21.49
CA ASP A 60 -19.23 7.70 20.72
C ASP A 60 -19.17 9.19 20.33
N ALA A 61 -19.11 9.44 19.05
CA ALA A 61 -19.12 10.78 18.46
C ALA A 61 -20.37 10.99 17.57
N SER A 62 -21.45 10.30 17.88
CA SER A 62 -22.71 10.37 17.15
C SER A 62 -23.33 11.76 17.22
N LYS A 63 -23.84 12.28 16.09
CA LYS A 63 -24.59 13.54 16.02
C LYS A 63 -25.93 13.30 15.30
N GLY A 64 -27.03 13.56 15.99
CA GLY A 64 -28.38 13.33 15.47
C GLY A 64 -28.60 11.84 15.18
N THR A 65 -29.07 11.52 13.96
CA THR A 65 -29.35 10.15 13.53
C THR A 65 -28.09 9.42 13.01
N ARG A 66 -26.95 10.12 12.82
CA ARG A 66 -25.73 9.52 12.28
C ARG A 66 -24.88 8.95 13.40
N GLN A 67 -24.86 7.63 13.53
CA GLN A 67 -23.96 6.93 14.43
C GLN A 67 -22.51 7.02 13.91
N ARG A 68 -21.59 7.46 14.77
CA ARG A 68 -20.16 7.54 14.48
C ARG A 68 -19.35 7.17 15.72
N THR A 69 -18.51 6.16 15.60
CA THR A 69 -17.55 5.77 16.63
C THR A 69 -16.16 6.23 16.22
N ILE A 70 -15.51 6.99 17.08
CA ILE A 70 -14.09 7.38 16.93
C ILE A 70 -13.26 6.45 17.81
N TYR A 71 -12.13 5.99 17.29
CA TYR A 71 -11.20 5.13 18.02
C TYR A 71 -9.95 5.90 18.39
N HIS A 72 -9.47 5.67 19.60
CA HIS A 72 -8.27 6.26 20.16
C HIS A 72 -7.24 5.18 20.44
N LEU A 73 -5.97 5.47 20.17
CA LEU A 73 -4.86 4.58 20.52
C LEU A 73 -4.59 4.62 22.03
N THR A 74 -4.58 3.46 22.70
CA THR A 74 -4.24 3.37 24.12
C THR A 74 -2.72 3.37 24.34
N ALA A 75 -2.27 3.49 25.61
CA ALA A 75 -0.85 3.31 25.96
C ALA A 75 -0.35 1.91 25.57
N LYS A 76 -1.16 0.87 25.82
CA LYS A 76 -0.88 -0.51 25.40
C LYS A 76 -0.77 -0.63 23.87
N GLY A 77 -1.68 0.02 23.12
CA GLY A 77 -1.63 0.03 21.67
C GLY A 77 -0.36 0.70 21.13
N ARG A 78 0.06 1.82 21.72
CA ARG A 78 1.34 2.49 21.36
C ARG A 78 2.55 1.62 21.62
N GLN A 79 2.61 0.95 22.78
CA GLN A 79 3.70 0.01 23.09
C GLN A 79 3.74 -1.17 22.10
N THR A 80 2.58 -1.71 21.77
CA THR A 80 2.45 -2.82 20.80
C THR A 80 2.93 -2.39 19.40
N LEU A 81 2.52 -1.21 18.93
CA LEU A 81 3.00 -0.66 17.66
C LEU A 81 4.51 -0.43 17.67
N HIS A 82 5.03 0.16 18.75
CA HIS A 82 6.47 0.41 18.90
C HIS A 82 7.27 -0.90 18.87
N ALA A 83 6.85 -1.91 19.60
CA ALA A 83 7.52 -3.21 19.63
C ALA A 83 7.56 -3.86 18.24
N TRP A 84 6.48 -3.78 17.49
CA TRP A 84 6.43 -4.30 16.12
C TRP A 84 7.34 -3.54 15.14
N VAL A 85 7.36 -2.20 15.20
CA VAL A 85 8.23 -1.39 14.35
C VAL A 85 9.72 -1.59 14.69
N ALA A 86 10.03 -1.85 15.97
CA ALA A 86 11.38 -2.09 16.45
C ALA A 86 11.86 -3.54 16.21
N ASP A 87 10.93 -4.46 15.86
CA ASP A 87 11.30 -5.85 15.53
C ASP A 87 12.07 -5.87 14.21
N GLY A 88 13.31 -6.31 14.26
CA GLY A 88 14.19 -6.44 13.09
C GLY A 88 13.94 -7.68 12.24
N THR A 89 12.90 -8.46 12.52
CA THR A 89 12.57 -9.68 11.75
C THR A 89 12.13 -9.29 10.34
N VAL A 90 12.87 -9.76 9.33
CA VAL A 90 12.54 -9.55 7.92
C VAL A 90 11.71 -10.72 7.42
N GLN A 91 10.48 -10.43 7.01
CA GLN A 91 9.63 -11.44 6.37
C GLN A 91 9.94 -11.52 4.87
N PRO A 92 9.87 -12.71 4.26
CA PRO A 92 9.99 -12.85 2.81
C PRO A 92 8.96 -11.99 2.08
N VAL A 93 9.40 -11.31 1.01
CA VAL A 93 8.50 -10.53 0.17
C VAL A 93 7.78 -11.48 -0.78
N GLU A 94 6.45 -11.51 -0.74
CA GLU A 94 5.61 -12.22 -1.70
C GLU A 94 4.98 -11.19 -2.65
N ILE A 95 5.33 -11.28 -3.94
CA ILE A 95 4.75 -10.44 -4.99
C ILE A 95 3.73 -11.27 -5.76
N ARG A 96 2.47 -10.82 -5.76
CA ARG A 96 1.38 -11.40 -6.57
C ARG A 96 0.96 -10.39 -7.62
N ASP A 97 1.66 -10.40 -8.75
CA ASP A 97 1.41 -9.54 -9.90
C ASP A 97 0.99 -10.40 -11.10
N GLU A 98 -0.29 -10.32 -11.47
CA GLU A 98 -0.84 -11.06 -12.60
C GLU A 98 -0.22 -10.62 -13.94
N MET A 99 0.22 -9.36 -14.05
CA MET A 99 0.85 -8.85 -15.27
C MET A 99 2.23 -9.48 -15.46
N LEU A 100 3.03 -9.58 -14.39
CA LEU A 100 4.31 -10.31 -14.40
C LEU A 100 4.10 -11.79 -14.65
N LEU A 101 3.06 -12.41 -14.07
CA LEU A 101 2.73 -13.81 -14.32
C LEU A 101 2.40 -14.04 -15.80
N LYS A 102 1.63 -13.17 -16.45
CA LYS A 102 1.35 -13.23 -17.89
C LYS A 102 2.62 -13.04 -18.69
N LEU A 103 3.50 -12.14 -18.29
CA LEU A 103 4.77 -11.92 -18.97
C LEU A 103 5.69 -13.14 -18.85
N PHE A 104 5.72 -13.81 -17.72
CA PHE A 104 6.50 -15.04 -17.52
C PHE A 104 6.12 -16.15 -18.49
N PHE A 105 4.85 -16.18 -18.92
CA PHE A 105 4.35 -17.14 -19.94
C PHE A 105 4.19 -16.51 -21.33
N ALA A 106 4.83 -15.37 -21.60
CA ALA A 106 4.63 -14.62 -22.84
C ALA A 106 5.15 -15.34 -24.10
N ASP A 107 5.98 -16.38 -23.98
CA ASP A 107 6.39 -17.23 -25.10
C ASP A 107 5.20 -17.93 -25.79
N ALA A 108 4.05 -18.02 -25.12
CA ALA A 108 2.78 -18.48 -25.69
C ALA A 108 2.08 -17.43 -26.57
N MET A 109 2.57 -16.18 -26.61
CA MET A 109 2.00 -15.07 -27.37
C MET A 109 2.87 -14.73 -28.57
N SER A 110 2.28 -14.06 -29.58
CA SER A 110 3.07 -13.42 -30.63
C SER A 110 3.85 -12.22 -30.10
N SER A 111 4.96 -11.84 -30.72
CA SER A 111 5.74 -10.65 -30.38
C SER A 111 4.88 -9.38 -30.33
N LYS A 112 3.91 -9.25 -31.25
CA LYS A 112 2.99 -8.11 -31.27
C LYS A 112 2.08 -8.05 -30.06
N GLU A 113 1.57 -9.19 -29.60
CA GLU A 113 0.75 -9.28 -28.39
C GLU A 113 1.58 -8.99 -27.14
N THR A 114 2.81 -9.52 -27.09
CA THR A 114 3.75 -9.26 -25.98
C THR A 114 4.08 -7.77 -25.88
N VAL A 115 4.40 -7.10 -27.01
CA VAL A 115 4.66 -5.64 -27.03
C VAL A 115 3.43 -4.85 -26.55
N LYS A 116 2.23 -5.23 -27.00
CA LYS A 116 0.99 -4.61 -26.51
C LYS A 116 0.82 -4.77 -25.00
N HIS A 117 1.10 -5.95 -24.46
CA HIS A 117 1.05 -6.26 -23.04
C HIS A 117 2.06 -5.41 -22.25
N LEU A 118 3.33 -5.36 -22.68
CA LEU A 118 4.37 -4.52 -22.09
C LEU A 118 4.02 -3.04 -22.10
N GLY A 119 3.39 -2.55 -23.18
CA GLY A 119 2.89 -1.19 -23.26
C GLY A 119 1.79 -0.89 -22.22
N ALA A 120 0.92 -1.85 -21.91
CA ALA A 120 -0.08 -1.71 -20.85
C ALA A 120 0.56 -1.68 -19.46
N MET A 121 1.54 -2.56 -19.20
CA MET A 121 2.31 -2.58 -17.95
C MET A 121 3.04 -1.25 -17.73
N ARG A 122 3.75 -0.76 -18.74
CA ARG A 122 4.42 0.54 -18.70
C ARG A 122 3.47 1.67 -18.33
N ARG A 123 2.32 1.78 -19.03
CA ARG A 123 1.33 2.82 -18.74
C ARG A 123 0.83 2.74 -17.31
N ARG A 124 0.51 1.54 -16.82
CA ARG A 124 0.02 1.35 -15.45
C ARG A 124 1.02 1.85 -14.41
N HIS A 125 2.30 1.51 -14.57
CA HIS A 125 3.34 1.99 -13.66
C HIS A 125 3.50 3.52 -13.75
N GLN A 126 3.49 4.10 -14.96
CA GLN A 126 3.57 5.55 -15.14
C GLN A 126 2.39 6.30 -14.49
N GLU A 127 1.17 5.78 -14.61
CA GLU A 127 -0.02 6.34 -13.95
C GLU A 127 0.15 6.37 -12.42
N VAL A 128 0.68 5.29 -11.84
CA VAL A 128 0.89 5.24 -10.38
C VAL A 128 2.01 6.19 -9.96
N ALA A 129 3.13 6.25 -10.69
CA ALA A 129 4.21 7.19 -10.41
C ALA A 129 3.72 8.64 -10.45
N ASN A 130 2.97 9.02 -11.49
CA ASN A 130 2.41 10.36 -11.64
C ASN A 130 1.45 10.70 -10.49
N ALA A 131 0.56 9.78 -10.11
CA ALA A 131 -0.35 9.99 -8.99
C ALA A 131 0.39 10.19 -7.65
N LEU A 132 1.49 9.44 -7.42
CA LEU A 132 2.32 9.63 -6.24
C LEU A 132 3.05 10.97 -6.27
N LEU A 133 3.58 11.40 -7.43
CA LEU A 133 4.24 12.70 -7.61
C LEU A 133 3.29 13.87 -7.37
N GLU A 134 2.03 13.78 -7.80
CA GLU A 134 1.01 14.81 -7.54
C GLU A 134 0.73 15.00 -6.04
N HIS A 135 0.85 13.93 -5.24
CA HIS A 135 0.63 13.98 -3.79
C HIS A 135 1.89 14.29 -2.97
N GLU A 136 3.08 14.16 -3.57
CA GLU A 136 4.37 14.32 -2.90
C GLU A 136 4.52 15.68 -2.18
N PRO A 137 4.16 16.84 -2.78
CA PRO A 137 4.31 18.13 -2.11
C PRO A 137 3.51 18.23 -0.81
N MET A 138 2.34 17.58 -0.73
CA MET A 138 1.51 17.56 0.48
C MET A 138 2.12 16.67 1.57
N VAL A 139 2.78 15.58 1.21
CA VAL A 139 3.39 14.63 2.16
C VAL A 139 4.73 15.15 2.66
N SER A 140 5.52 15.81 1.82
CA SER A 140 6.84 16.34 2.15
C SER A 140 6.82 17.40 3.25
N THR A 141 5.72 18.15 3.37
CA THR A 141 5.55 19.19 4.40
C THR A 141 5.11 18.66 5.77
N GLN A 142 4.77 17.35 5.87
CA GLN A 142 4.30 16.76 7.12
C GLN A 142 5.46 16.31 8.01
N PRO A 143 5.28 16.27 9.36
CA PRO A 143 6.35 15.94 10.30
C PRO A 143 6.75 14.45 10.29
N HIS A 144 6.27 13.66 9.35
CA HIS A 144 6.44 12.21 9.28
C HIS A 144 7.42 11.81 8.16
N ARG A 145 8.70 12.11 8.35
CA ARG A 145 9.77 11.85 7.37
C ARG A 145 9.71 10.46 6.73
N MET A 146 9.52 9.39 7.50
CA MET A 146 9.54 8.02 6.95
C MET A 146 8.39 7.74 5.98
N LYS A 147 7.25 8.38 6.12
CA LYS A 147 6.15 8.27 5.14
C LYS A 147 6.54 8.87 3.79
N HIS A 148 7.24 10.01 3.81
CA HIS A 148 7.77 10.62 2.60
C HIS A 148 8.84 9.75 1.95
N GLU A 149 9.75 9.13 2.73
CA GLU A 149 10.75 8.19 2.19
C GLU A 149 10.09 6.95 1.54
N VAL A 150 9.04 6.40 2.15
CA VAL A 150 8.27 5.29 1.56
C VAL A 150 7.56 5.72 0.27
N MET A 151 7.04 6.95 0.20
CA MET A 151 6.46 7.48 -1.04
C MET A 151 7.52 7.64 -2.14
N LYS A 152 8.69 8.17 -1.83
CA LYS A 152 9.81 8.27 -2.79
C LYS A 152 10.26 6.90 -3.30
N PHE A 153 10.30 5.89 -2.42
CA PHE A 153 10.54 4.51 -2.84
C PHE A 153 9.49 4.05 -3.86
N GLY A 154 8.20 4.31 -3.59
CA GLY A 154 7.11 3.97 -4.51
C GLY A 154 7.26 4.64 -5.87
N ILE A 155 7.56 5.94 -5.91
CA ILE A 155 7.81 6.70 -7.14
C ILE A 155 8.97 6.05 -7.92
N ALA A 156 10.12 5.85 -7.28
CA ALA A 156 11.30 5.27 -7.91
C ALA A 156 11.05 3.85 -8.45
N PHE A 157 10.32 3.02 -7.69
CA PHE A 157 9.94 1.67 -8.11
C PHE A 157 9.07 1.68 -9.36
N HIS A 158 8.06 2.55 -9.41
CA HIS A 158 7.14 2.61 -10.55
C HIS A 158 7.80 3.24 -11.77
N ASP A 159 8.65 4.25 -11.63
CA ASP A 159 9.42 4.84 -12.73
C ASP A 159 10.38 3.82 -13.33
N TRP A 160 11.16 3.14 -12.49
CA TRP A 160 12.05 2.08 -12.94
C TRP A 160 11.30 0.96 -13.67
N SER A 161 10.15 0.54 -13.13
CA SER A 161 9.33 -0.50 -13.76
C SER A 161 8.81 -0.06 -15.12
N ALA A 162 8.30 1.17 -15.24
CA ALA A 162 7.83 1.72 -16.51
C ALA A 162 8.94 1.78 -17.56
N ASP A 163 10.13 2.19 -17.15
CA ASP A 163 11.31 2.25 -18.03
C ASP A 163 11.75 0.85 -18.48
N TRP A 164 11.75 -0.13 -17.55
CA TRP A 164 12.13 -1.50 -17.85
C TRP A 164 11.20 -2.13 -18.87
N PHE A 165 9.88 -2.03 -18.68
CA PHE A 165 8.89 -2.53 -19.62
C PHE A 165 8.97 -1.82 -20.98
N GLY A 166 9.23 -0.50 -20.96
CA GLY A 166 9.42 0.27 -22.19
C GLY A 166 10.65 -0.13 -22.98
N LYS A 167 11.76 -0.45 -22.32
CA LYS A 167 12.99 -0.97 -22.97
C LYS A 167 12.75 -2.35 -23.56
N LEU A 168 12.16 -3.27 -22.81
CA LEU A 168 11.88 -4.62 -23.29
C LEU A 168 10.94 -4.60 -24.52
N ALA A 169 9.92 -3.73 -24.53
CA ALA A 169 9.04 -3.58 -25.70
C ALA A 169 9.82 -3.13 -26.94
N LYS A 170 10.71 -2.14 -26.81
CA LYS A 170 11.55 -1.65 -27.92
C LYS A 170 12.53 -2.70 -28.42
N ASP A 171 13.11 -3.50 -27.54
CA ASP A 171 14.03 -4.56 -27.92
C ASP A 171 13.32 -5.64 -28.75
N LEU A 172 12.11 -6.04 -28.35
CA LEU A 172 11.27 -6.97 -29.11
C LEU A 172 10.84 -6.40 -30.47
N GLU A 173 10.48 -5.12 -30.55
CA GLU A 173 10.11 -4.45 -31.82
C GLU A 173 11.31 -4.36 -32.78
N SER A 174 12.51 -4.15 -32.25
CA SER A 174 13.73 -4.04 -33.07
C SER A 174 14.34 -5.37 -33.49
N GLY A 175 13.74 -6.49 -33.07
CA GLY A 175 14.29 -7.83 -33.37
C GLY A 175 15.63 -8.12 -32.65
N LYS A 176 15.98 -7.31 -31.66
CA LYS A 176 17.12 -7.59 -30.79
C LYS A 176 16.73 -8.73 -29.84
N GLU A 177 17.11 -9.97 -30.22
CA GLU A 177 17.07 -11.07 -29.25
C GLU A 177 17.83 -10.67 -27.99
N THR A 178 17.17 -10.75 -26.85
CA THR A 178 17.85 -10.65 -25.56
C THR A 178 18.77 -11.86 -25.48
N ARG A 179 20.04 -11.67 -25.84
CA ARG A 179 21.04 -12.74 -25.75
C ARG A 179 21.07 -13.28 -24.34
N LYS A 180 20.98 -14.60 -24.26
CA LYS A 180 21.12 -15.48 -23.10
C LYS A 180 22.25 -15.07 -22.16
#